data_4b72b854affa18f10d45f9698baec361
#
_entry.id   4b72b854affa18f10d45f9698baec361
#
_cell.length_a   1.000
_cell.length_b   1.000
_cell.length_c   1.000
_cell.angle_alpha   90.00
_cell.angle_beta   90.00
_cell.angle_gamma   90.00
#
_symmetry.space_group_name_H-M   'P 1'
#
loop_
_entity.id
_entity.type
_entity.pdbx_description
1 polymer ?
#
loop_
_entity_poly.entity_id
_entity_poly.type
_entity_poly.pdbx_seq_one_letter_code
_entity_poly.pdbx_strand_id
1 'polypeptide(L)'
;ISPGSNAVETMGLLKAKMDELARDFPPGVTYQIPYETTHFVEISIQKVISTLLEAILLVFLVMFLFLQNFRATLIPTLVVPVALLGTFAVMWLSGFSINMLTMFAMVLSIGILVDDAIVVVENVERIMMEEGLDARRATVKAMKQIGGAIVGITAVLVAVFVPMAFFSGAVGNIYRQFAVTLIVSISFSAFLALSLTPALCAAMLKASSVEHQEKKGFFGWFNRTIHRSTDRYGNAVSGIIRRPVRSLFLYVLIIAGAGYLYLTLPTSFLPEEDQGNFMAMVALPAGTLQEETSTRLREVEDYLMQHEPVEYAYSVGGFSFMGTGTNMAMLFVGLKNWDERSGEDNSAQAIIDRVNARFGGDRQMMVMALNMPSLPELGSTSGFDFRLQDKGGLGYARMVEARDELLARANADPNLTGVYFSGQADTPRLHVSIDREKAFSMGVPITEISNSLAVMFGSSYVGDFMHDSQVRRIIVQADGKSRLNGNDIEDLHVRNDQGKLLP
;
A
#
# COMPACT_ATOMS: atom_id res chain seq x y z
N ILE A 1 7.62 -14.96 2.32
CA ILE A 1 8.44 -14.39 3.40
C ILE A 1 7.88 -14.91 4.71
N SER A 2 8.74 -15.34 5.64
CA SER A 2 8.29 -15.80 6.95
C SER A 2 7.64 -14.65 7.74
N PRO A 3 6.58 -14.90 8.53
CA PRO A 3 5.99 -13.87 9.37
C PRO A 3 7.04 -13.22 10.27
N GLY A 4 7.10 -11.90 10.27
CA GLY A 4 8.06 -11.12 11.07
C GLY A 4 9.42 -10.86 10.43
N SER A 5 9.69 -11.36 9.21
CA SER A 5 10.91 -11.00 8.47
C SER A 5 10.75 -9.64 7.77
N ASN A 6 11.88 -8.95 7.59
CA ASN A 6 11.92 -7.69 6.85
C ASN A 6 11.94 -7.97 5.34
N ALA A 7 10.88 -7.54 4.64
CA ALA A 7 10.73 -7.79 3.21
C ALA A 7 11.84 -7.11 2.38
N VAL A 8 12.17 -5.86 2.68
CA VAL A 8 13.20 -5.09 1.94
C VAL A 8 14.58 -5.72 2.12
N GLU A 9 14.95 -6.10 3.35
CA GLU A 9 16.21 -6.78 3.63
C GLU A 9 16.29 -8.14 2.95
N THR A 10 15.22 -8.94 3.03
CA THR A 10 15.14 -10.25 2.38
C THR A 10 15.29 -10.14 0.87
N MET A 11 14.63 -9.17 0.25
CA MET A 11 14.75 -8.92 -1.19
C MET A 11 16.15 -8.47 -1.57
N GLY A 12 16.79 -7.60 -0.78
CA GLY A 12 18.18 -7.21 -0.98
C GLY A 12 19.15 -8.40 -0.97
N LEU A 13 18.98 -9.31 0.00
CA LEU A 13 19.76 -10.56 0.07
C LEU A 13 19.49 -11.48 -1.13
N LEU A 14 18.22 -11.58 -1.57
CA LEU A 14 17.85 -12.36 -2.75
C LEU A 14 18.51 -11.81 -4.01
N LYS A 15 18.40 -10.49 -4.24
CA LYS A 15 19.03 -9.82 -5.39
C LYS A 15 20.55 -10.05 -5.39
N ALA A 16 21.20 -9.82 -4.26
CA ALA A 16 22.64 -10.06 -4.13
C ALA A 16 23.03 -11.52 -4.45
N LYS A 17 22.22 -12.49 -3.99
CA LYS A 17 22.46 -13.91 -4.30
C LYS A 17 22.20 -14.23 -5.77
N MET A 18 21.18 -13.63 -6.38
CA MET A 18 20.91 -13.80 -7.82
C MET A 18 22.02 -13.17 -8.68
N ASP A 19 22.56 -12.03 -8.30
CA ASP A 19 23.69 -11.39 -8.99
C ASP A 19 24.97 -12.24 -8.88
N GLU A 20 25.18 -12.90 -7.75
CA GLU A 20 26.26 -13.87 -7.59
C GLU A 20 26.09 -15.06 -8.54
N LEU A 21 24.91 -15.68 -8.56
CA LEU A 21 24.57 -16.83 -9.39
C LEU A 21 24.57 -16.47 -10.89
N ALA A 22 24.17 -15.26 -11.26
CA ALA A 22 24.11 -14.80 -12.64
C ALA A 22 25.49 -14.77 -13.33
N ARG A 23 26.57 -14.76 -12.56
CA ARG A 23 27.94 -14.84 -13.11
C ARG A 23 28.25 -16.19 -13.72
N ASP A 24 27.55 -17.21 -13.27
CA ASP A 24 27.71 -18.60 -13.73
C ASP A 24 26.64 -18.98 -14.77
N PHE A 25 25.81 -18.02 -15.22
CA PHE A 25 24.78 -18.29 -16.22
C PHE A 25 25.40 -18.52 -17.60
N PRO A 26 24.82 -19.42 -18.40
CA PRO A 26 25.22 -19.59 -19.80
C PRO A 26 25.08 -18.27 -20.59
N PRO A 27 25.91 -18.07 -21.64
CA PRO A 27 25.79 -16.89 -22.51
C PRO A 27 24.37 -16.75 -23.07
N GLY A 28 23.80 -15.54 -22.94
CA GLY A 28 22.45 -15.21 -23.40
C GLY A 28 21.35 -15.49 -22.41
N VAL A 29 21.67 -16.00 -21.20
CA VAL A 29 20.70 -16.16 -20.11
C VAL A 29 20.82 -14.98 -19.13
N THR A 30 19.70 -14.35 -18.85
CA THR A 30 19.58 -13.29 -17.84
C THR A 30 18.40 -13.59 -16.93
N TYR A 31 18.34 -12.96 -15.77
CA TYR A 31 17.16 -13.06 -14.89
C TYR A 31 16.45 -11.70 -14.78
N GLN A 32 15.16 -11.77 -14.55
CA GLN A 32 14.32 -10.62 -14.21
C GLN A 32 13.44 -10.99 -13.02
N ILE A 33 13.11 -10.01 -12.20
CA ILE A 33 12.15 -10.15 -11.10
C ILE A 33 10.89 -9.39 -11.53
N PRO A 34 9.91 -10.08 -12.13
CA PRO A 34 8.75 -9.42 -12.76
C PRO A 34 7.73 -8.91 -11.76
N TYR A 35 7.81 -9.34 -10.51
CA TYR A 35 6.92 -8.89 -9.46
C TYR A 35 7.68 -8.69 -8.16
N GLU A 36 7.72 -7.46 -7.71
CA GLU A 36 8.41 -7.06 -6.50
C GLU A 36 7.62 -5.97 -5.77
N THR A 37 7.20 -6.25 -4.55
CA THR A 37 6.46 -5.29 -3.71
C THR A 37 7.38 -4.35 -2.94
N THR A 38 8.67 -4.70 -2.82
CA THR A 38 9.64 -3.93 -2.01
C THR A 38 10.15 -2.69 -2.72
N HIS A 39 10.12 -2.66 -4.05
CA HIS A 39 10.57 -1.51 -4.84
C HIS A 39 9.81 -0.22 -4.51
N PHE A 40 8.48 -0.31 -4.43
CA PHE A 40 7.63 0.80 -4.00
C PHE A 40 7.97 1.28 -2.58
N VAL A 41 8.23 0.34 -1.66
CA VAL A 41 8.60 0.66 -0.28
C VAL A 41 9.96 1.37 -0.22
N GLU A 42 10.95 0.90 -0.98
CA GLU A 42 12.28 1.51 -1.06
C GLU A 42 12.21 2.95 -1.59
N ILE A 43 11.53 3.18 -2.72
CA ILE A 43 11.33 4.51 -3.29
C ILE A 43 10.60 5.42 -2.31
N SER A 44 9.56 4.91 -1.65
CA SER A 44 8.79 5.66 -0.66
C SER A 44 9.67 6.07 0.54
N ILE A 45 10.50 5.18 1.07
CA ILE A 45 11.44 5.50 2.15
C ILE A 45 12.44 6.56 1.70
N GLN A 46 13.02 6.43 0.50
CA GLN A 46 13.94 7.43 -0.05
C GLN A 46 13.26 8.80 -0.22
N LYS A 47 12.04 8.82 -0.73
CA LYS A 47 11.27 10.06 -0.87
C LYS A 47 10.99 10.70 0.48
N VAL A 48 10.65 9.92 1.49
CA VAL A 48 10.43 10.44 2.85
C VAL A 48 11.72 10.99 3.45
N ILE A 49 12.87 10.36 3.24
CA ILE A 49 14.18 10.88 3.69
C ILE A 49 14.47 12.22 3.01
N SER A 50 14.25 12.34 1.70
CA SER A 50 14.39 13.62 0.98
C SER A 50 13.45 14.69 1.57
N THR A 51 12.18 14.34 1.76
CA THR A 51 11.17 15.24 2.34
C THR A 51 11.56 15.68 3.76
N LEU A 52 12.15 14.80 4.55
CA LEU A 52 12.63 15.10 5.89
C LEU A 52 13.76 16.13 5.87
N LEU A 53 14.71 16.01 4.95
CA LEU A 53 15.78 16.99 4.75
C LEU A 53 15.24 18.33 4.22
N GLU A 54 14.32 18.28 3.25
CA GLU A 54 13.62 19.46 2.73
C GLU A 54 12.84 20.17 3.83
N ALA A 55 12.13 19.44 4.69
CA ALA A 55 11.39 20.00 5.83
C ALA A 55 12.32 20.71 6.82
N ILE A 56 13.46 20.10 7.17
CA ILE A 56 14.46 20.73 8.05
C ILE A 56 14.99 22.02 7.43
N LEU A 57 15.31 21.99 6.13
CA LEU A 57 15.78 23.19 5.41
C LEU A 57 14.71 24.28 5.37
N LEU A 58 13.47 23.91 5.06
CA LEU A 58 12.35 24.86 5.00
C LEU A 58 12.07 25.47 6.37
N VAL A 59 12.09 24.67 7.42
CA VAL A 59 11.98 25.16 8.80
C VAL A 59 13.10 26.13 9.13
N PHE A 60 14.35 25.82 8.79
CA PHE A 60 15.47 26.75 8.97
C PHE A 60 15.23 28.08 8.24
N LEU A 61 14.81 28.04 6.98
CA LEU A 61 14.57 29.24 6.17
C LEU A 61 13.43 30.09 6.76
N VAL A 62 12.31 29.46 7.13
CA VAL A 62 11.17 30.17 7.74
C VAL A 62 11.59 30.79 9.07
N MET A 63 12.24 30.01 9.94
CA MET A 63 12.74 30.51 11.21
C MET A 63 13.71 31.67 11.04
N PHE A 64 14.64 31.56 10.09
CA PHE A 64 15.59 32.61 9.80
C PHE A 64 14.88 33.91 9.30
N LEU A 65 13.81 33.77 8.54
CA LEU A 65 13.01 34.90 8.07
C LEU A 65 12.34 35.63 9.24
N PHE A 66 11.83 34.90 10.25
CA PHE A 66 11.16 35.53 11.40
C PHE A 66 12.12 36.01 12.45
N LEU A 67 13.08 35.21 12.90
CA LEU A 67 14.03 35.55 13.94
C LEU A 67 15.12 36.52 13.45
N GLN A 68 15.46 36.46 12.16
CA GLN A 68 16.52 37.27 11.54
C GLN A 68 17.86 37.25 12.30
N ASN A 69 18.11 36.14 13.01
CA ASN A 69 19.28 35.90 13.84
C ASN A 69 19.75 34.45 13.60
N PHE A 70 20.90 34.31 12.94
CA PHE A 70 21.42 32.97 12.55
C PHE A 70 21.64 32.08 13.78
N ARG A 71 22.10 32.61 14.90
CA ARG A 71 22.35 31.82 16.12
C ARG A 71 21.05 31.31 16.74
N ALA A 72 20.04 32.15 16.81
CA ALA A 72 18.72 31.81 17.32
C ALA A 72 18.05 30.76 16.42
N THR A 73 18.18 30.89 15.11
CA THR A 73 17.65 29.92 14.14
C THR A 73 18.37 28.57 14.21
N LEU A 74 19.68 28.56 14.45
CA LEU A 74 20.47 27.34 14.51
C LEU A 74 20.06 26.44 15.69
N ILE A 75 19.57 27.01 16.80
CA ILE A 75 19.19 26.24 18.00
C ILE A 75 18.06 25.26 17.70
N PRO A 76 16.87 25.66 17.23
CA PRO A 76 15.81 24.71 16.86
C PRO A 76 16.25 23.74 15.75
N THR A 77 17.03 24.22 14.78
CA THR A 77 17.53 23.38 13.69
C THR A 77 18.42 22.24 14.17
N LEU A 78 19.21 22.44 15.23
CA LEU A 78 20.02 21.37 15.84
C LEU A 78 19.19 20.42 16.72
N VAL A 79 18.13 20.91 17.34
CA VAL A 79 17.25 20.11 18.20
C VAL A 79 16.50 19.04 17.41
N VAL A 80 16.04 19.37 16.20
CA VAL A 80 15.25 18.44 15.37
C VAL A 80 15.98 17.13 15.04
N PRO A 81 17.19 17.14 14.47
CA PRO A 81 17.92 15.90 14.22
C PRO A 81 18.18 15.08 15.49
N VAL A 82 18.45 15.74 16.62
CA VAL A 82 18.66 15.03 17.89
C VAL A 82 17.40 14.35 18.39
N ALA A 83 16.24 15.02 18.25
CA ALA A 83 14.94 14.45 18.61
C ALA A 83 14.59 13.25 17.71
N LEU A 84 14.83 13.36 16.39
CA LEU A 84 14.60 12.27 15.44
C LEU A 84 15.50 11.06 15.74
N LEU A 85 16.78 11.29 16.01
CA LEU A 85 17.72 10.21 16.40
C LEU A 85 17.27 9.55 17.71
N GLY A 86 16.82 10.32 18.69
CA GLY A 86 16.23 9.80 19.93
C GLY A 86 14.99 8.94 19.67
N THR A 87 14.13 9.37 18.75
CA THR A 87 12.95 8.61 18.32
C THR A 87 13.35 7.29 17.66
N PHE A 88 14.32 7.30 16.74
CA PHE A 88 14.86 6.08 16.14
C PHE A 88 15.45 5.11 17.17
N ALA A 89 16.17 5.63 18.16
CA ALA A 89 16.75 4.78 19.21
C ALA A 89 15.65 4.06 20.01
N VAL A 90 14.56 4.75 20.38
CA VAL A 90 13.45 4.11 21.10
C VAL A 90 12.68 3.13 20.20
N MET A 91 12.47 3.46 18.93
CA MET A 91 11.86 2.53 17.98
C MET A 91 12.67 1.24 17.87
N TRP A 92 13.98 1.36 17.76
CA TRP A 92 14.88 0.20 17.71
C TRP A 92 14.81 -0.64 18.99
N LEU A 93 14.84 -0.01 20.16
CA LEU A 93 14.68 -0.70 21.45
C LEU A 93 13.34 -1.38 21.63
N SER A 94 12.29 -0.83 20.99
CA SER A 94 10.93 -1.38 21.00
C SER A 94 10.69 -2.46 19.97
N GLY A 95 11.69 -2.80 19.14
CA GLY A 95 11.58 -3.79 18.07
C GLY A 95 10.74 -3.33 16.87
N PHE A 96 10.56 -2.01 16.69
CA PHE A 96 9.84 -1.45 15.55
C PHE A 96 10.76 -1.34 14.34
N SER A 97 10.21 -1.61 13.17
CA SER A 97 10.91 -1.42 11.89
C SER A 97 10.70 0.00 11.35
N ILE A 98 11.66 0.45 10.54
CA ILE A 98 11.47 1.61 9.68
C ILE A 98 10.54 1.18 8.54
N ASN A 99 9.37 1.79 8.45
CA ASN A 99 8.40 1.56 7.39
C ASN A 99 7.72 2.89 7.01
N MET A 100 6.91 2.88 5.95
CA MET A 100 6.25 4.10 5.47
C MET A 100 5.50 4.84 6.58
N LEU A 101 4.75 4.14 7.43
CA LEU A 101 3.93 4.74 8.47
C LEU A 101 4.76 5.39 9.58
N THR A 102 5.82 4.71 10.04
CA THR A 102 6.73 5.28 11.03
C THR A 102 7.48 6.48 10.47
N MET A 103 7.83 6.45 9.19
CA MET A 103 8.47 7.57 8.50
C MET A 103 7.51 8.75 8.31
N PHE A 104 6.24 8.52 7.95
CA PHE A 104 5.22 9.57 7.91
C PHE A 104 4.97 10.18 9.28
N ALA A 105 4.93 9.36 10.33
CA ALA A 105 4.84 9.86 11.71
C ALA A 105 6.01 10.80 12.05
N MET A 106 7.22 10.46 11.62
CA MET A 106 8.39 11.31 11.86
C MET A 106 8.36 12.61 11.06
N VAL A 107 7.96 12.59 9.79
CA VAL A 107 7.79 13.82 8.99
C VAL A 107 6.73 14.73 9.63
N LEU A 108 5.59 14.16 10.03
CA LEU A 108 4.54 14.90 10.72
C LEU A 108 5.04 15.48 12.06
N SER A 109 5.85 14.73 12.78
CA SER A 109 6.37 15.17 14.07
C SER A 109 7.36 16.34 13.96
N ILE A 110 8.04 16.55 12.83
CA ILE A 110 9.00 17.65 12.65
C ILE A 110 8.32 19.01 12.93
N GLY A 111 7.12 19.24 12.41
CA GLY A 111 6.37 20.47 12.65
C GLY A 111 6.10 20.69 14.14
N ILE A 112 5.73 19.63 14.86
CA ILE A 112 5.45 19.67 16.30
C ILE A 112 6.75 19.82 17.10
N LEU A 113 7.81 19.14 16.70
CA LEU A 113 9.12 19.18 17.34
C LEU A 113 9.75 20.56 17.33
N VAL A 114 9.60 21.27 16.23
CA VAL A 114 10.19 22.60 16.06
C VAL A 114 9.48 23.62 16.92
N ASP A 115 8.16 23.50 17.08
CA ASP A 115 7.33 24.47 17.78
C ASP A 115 7.76 24.66 19.24
N ASP A 116 7.99 23.60 19.98
CA ASP A 116 8.49 23.65 21.36
C ASP A 116 9.82 24.42 21.48
N ALA A 117 10.75 24.14 20.57
CA ALA A 117 12.05 24.79 20.57
C ALA A 117 11.96 26.29 20.17
N ILE A 118 11.05 26.63 19.23
CA ILE A 118 10.78 28.00 18.82
C ILE A 118 10.28 28.83 19.99
N VAL A 119 9.28 28.35 20.70
CA VAL A 119 8.66 29.06 21.83
C VAL A 119 9.70 29.37 22.91
N VAL A 120 10.62 28.43 23.16
CA VAL A 120 11.74 28.66 24.12
C VAL A 120 12.67 29.77 23.62
N VAL A 121 13.17 29.68 22.39
CA VAL A 121 14.09 30.65 21.81
C VAL A 121 13.47 32.03 21.75
N GLU A 122 12.25 32.13 21.26
CA GLU A 122 11.52 33.41 21.13
C GLU A 122 11.30 34.09 22.49
N ASN A 123 10.87 33.29 23.51
CA ASN A 123 10.66 33.87 24.83
C ASN A 123 11.98 34.31 25.49
N VAL A 124 13.08 33.56 25.27
CA VAL A 124 14.40 33.98 25.75
C VAL A 124 14.85 35.27 25.06
N GLU A 125 14.75 35.36 23.72
CA GLU A 125 15.10 36.62 22.99
C GLU A 125 14.23 37.76 23.41
N ARG A 126 12.92 37.57 23.60
CA ARG A 126 12.00 38.61 24.09
C ARG A 126 12.45 39.15 25.44
N ILE A 127 12.75 38.30 26.41
CA ILE A 127 13.20 38.73 27.75
C ILE A 127 14.56 39.41 27.67
N MET A 128 15.49 38.95 26.84
CA MET A 128 16.76 39.64 26.61
C MET A 128 16.57 41.02 26.06
N MET A 129 15.62 41.23 25.12
CA MET A 129 15.34 42.54 24.53
C MET A 129 14.56 43.47 25.45
N GLU A 130 13.51 43.00 26.12
CA GLU A 130 12.62 43.84 26.95
C GLU A 130 13.27 44.23 28.29
N GLU A 131 14.03 43.29 28.88
CA GLU A 131 14.56 43.49 30.23
C GLU A 131 16.08 43.69 30.25
N GLY A 132 16.77 43.63 29.11
CA GLY A 132 18.22 43.81 29.02
C GLY A 132 19.05 42.75 29.75
N LEU A 133 18.48 41.57 30.00
CA LEU A 133 19.16 40.49 30.70
C LEU A 133 20.14 39.76 29.79
N ASP A 134 21.23 39.26 30.42
CA ASP A 134 22.12 38.35 29.72
C ASP A 134 21.43 37.00 29.37
N ALA A 135 21.93 36.32 28.35
CA ALA A 135 21.31 35.10 27.81
C ALA A 135 21.01 34.07 28.90
N ARG A 136 21.92 33.86 29.85
CA ARG A 136 21.77 32.87 30.92
C ARG A 136 20.61 33.23 31.87
N ARG A 137 20.54 34.46 32.32
CA ARG A 137 19.47 34.94 33.23
C ARG A 137 18.12 34.99 32.50
N ALA A 138 18.11 35.45 31.25
CA ALA A 138 16.93 35.47 30.40
C ALA A 138 16.38 34.06 30.20
N THR A 139 17.25 33.05 29.92
CA THR A 139 16.86 31.66 29.78
C THR A 139 16.24 31.10 31.05
N VAL A 140 16.85 31.30 32.21
CA VAL A 140 16.28 30.83 33.50
C VAL A 140 14.90 31.47 33.74
N LYS A 141 14.72 32.72 33.41
CA LYS A 141 13.45 33.40 33.58
C LYS A 141 12.40 32.90 32.58
N ALA A 142 12.77 32.77 31.31
CA ALA A 142 11.94 32.20 30.28
C ALA A 142 11.41 30.78 30.65
N MET A 143 12.29 29.92 31.10
CA MET A 143 11.89 28.55 31.47
C MET A 143 10.93 28.48 32.66
N LYS A 144 11.05 29.41 33.60
CA LYS A 144 10.07 29.53 34.70
C LYS A 144 8.68 29.96 34.20
N GLN A 145 8.61 30.74 33.12
CA GLN A 145 7.34 31.19 32.54
C GLN A 145 6.67 30.15 31.66
N ILE A 146 7.44 29.42 30.83
CA ILE A 146 6.89 28.56 29.79
C ILE A 146 7.03 27.07 30.07
N GLY A 147 7.88 26.65 31.01
CA GLY A 147 8.13 25.23 31.26
C GLY A 147 6.86 24.42 31.60
N GLY A 148 5.96 25.01 32.42
CA GLY A 148 4.66 24.37 32.70
C GLY A 148 3.73 24.26 31.48
N ALA A 149 3.79 25.27 30.60
CA ALA A 149 2.99 25.24 29.36
C ALA A 149 3.48 24.17 28.39
N ILE A 150 4.81 24.01 28.22
CA ILE A 150 5.39 22.97 27.36
C ILE A 150 4.98 21.58 27.85
N VAL A 151 5.09 21.32 29.16
CA VAL A 151 4.67 20.03 29.73
C VAL A 151 3.16 19.79 29.53
N GLY A 152 2.35 20.83 29.70
CA GLY A 152 0.89 20.74 29.50
C GLY A 152 0.52 20.45 28.05
N ILE A 153 1.11 21.15 27.08
CA ILE A 153 0.89 20.91 25.65
C ILE A 153 1.30 19.50 25.27
N THR A 154 2.50 19.09 25.68
CA THR A 154 3.01 17.73 25.41
C THR A 154 2.10 16.65 25.98
N ALA A 155 1.65 16.81 27.22
CA ALA A 155 0.74 15.85 27.87
C ALA A 155 -0.59 15.73 27.11
N VAL A 156 -1.16 16.82 26.63
CA VAL A 156 -2.38 16.83 25.82
C VAL A 156 -2.15 16.15 24.48
N LEU A 157 -1.06 16.48 23.77
CA LEU A 157 -0.75 15.85 22.49
C LEU A 157 -0.53 14.35 22.64
N VAL A 158 0.24 13.91 23.64
CA VAL A 158 0.44 12.49 23.94
C VAL A 158 -0.89 11.80 24.25
N ALA A 159 -1.74 12.43 25.07
CA ALA A 159 -3.04 11.86 25.44
C ALA A 159 -3.96 11.62 24.23
N VAL A 160 -3.87 12.43 23.19
CA VAL A 160 -4.63 12.26 21.94
C VAL A 160 -4.18 11.00 21.17
N PHE A 161 -2.88 10.69 21.16
CA PHE A 161 -2.36 9.53 20.42
C PHE A 161 -2.35 8.23 21.22
N VAL A 162 -2.42 8.29 22.57
CA VAL A 162 -2.42 7.09 23.43
C VAL A 162 -3.52 6.10 23.07
N PRO A 163 -4.79 6.48 22.84
CA PRO A 163 -5.84 5.52 22.46
C PRO A 163 -5.52 4.72 21.20
N MET A 164 -4.87 5.36 20.21
CA MET A 164 -4.49 4.68 18.97
C MET A 164 -3.42 3.60 19.18
N ALA A 165 -2.59 3.75 20.19
CA ALA A 165 -1.56 2.75 20.54
C ALA A 165 -2.16 1.44 21.10
N PHE A 166 -3.42 1.46 21.53
CA PHE A 166 -4.14 0.30 22.09
C PHE A 166 -5.15 -0.33 21.14
N PHE A 167 -5.23 0.10 19.89
CA PHE A 167 -6.09 -0.56 18.92
C PHE A 167 -5.65 -2.00 18.69
N SER A 168 -6.62 -2.90 18.53
CA SER A 168 -6.43 -4.34 18.31
C SER A 168 -6.64 -4.73 16.84
N GLY A 169 -6.16 -5.93 16.47
CA GLY A 169 -6.28 -6.47 15.13
C GLY A 169 -5.18 -5.98 14.17
N ALA A 170 -5.26 -6.37 12.89
CA ALA A 170 -4.28 -6.00 11.85
C ALA A 170 -4.15 -4.48 11.72
N VAL A 171 -5.28 -3.78 11.67
CA VAL A 171 -5.36 -2.32 11.65
C VAL A 171 -4.70 -1.71 12.90
N GLY A 172 -4.89 -2.33 14.06
CA GLY A 172 -4.29 -1.90 15.32
C GLY A 172 -2.77 -1.92 15.29
N ASN A 173 -2.16 -2.92 14.65
CA ASN A 173 -0.70 -2.98 14.51
C ASN A 173 -0.14 -1.81 13.69
N ILE A 174 -0.86 -1.39 12.66
CA ILE A 174 -0.53 -0.24 11.82
C ILE A 174 -0.57 1.05 12.65
N TYR A 175 -1.72 1.32 13.29
CA TYR A 175 -1.91 2.53 14.08
C TYR A 175 -1.02 2.59 15.32
N ARG A 176 -0.71 1.45 15.93
CA ARG A 176 0.20 1.37 17.08
C ARG A 176 1.59 1.90 16.75
N GLN A 177 2.20 1.42 15.64
CA GLN A 177 3.54 1.87 15.27
C GLN A 177 3.55 3.38 14.96
N PHE A 178 2.56 3.87 14.23
CA PHE A 178 2.40 5.29 13.94
C PHE A 178 2.23 6.12 15.23
N ALA A 179 1.29 5.74 16.10
CA ALA A 179 0.99 6.46 17.33
C ALA A 179 2.18 6.46 18.30
N VAL A 180 2.82 5.31 18.52
CA VAL A 180 3.99 5.22 19.42
C VAL A 180 5.15 6.05 18.88
N THR A 181 5.40 6.04 17.57
CA THR A 181 6.43 6.89 16.96
C THR A 181 6.16 8.37 17.22
N LEU A 182 4.90 8.83 17.07
CA LEU A 182 4.51 10.20 17.38
C LEU A 182 4.66 10.52 18.87
N ILE A 183 4.15 9.65 19.75
CA ILE A 183 4.24 9.83 21.22
C ILE A 183 5.70 9.98 21.65
N VAL A 184 6.56 9.10 21.17
CA VAL A 184 7.99 9.13 21.49
C VAL A 184 8.63 10.40 20.94
N SER A 185 8.36 10.76 19.70
CA SER A 185 8.90 11.95 19.05
C SER A 185 8.50 13.23 19.79
N ILE A 186 7.21 13.39 20.13
CA ILE A 186 6.67 14.52 20.89
C ILE A 186 7.30 14.57 22.30
N SER A 187 7.45 13.42 22.96
CA SER A 187 8.05 13.34 24.29
C SER A 187 9.52 13.74 24.27
N PHE A 188 10.28 13.33 23.24
CA PHE A 188 11.67 13.78 23.04
C PHE A 188 11.74 15.29 22.75
N SER A 189 10.79 15.85 21.97
CA SER A 189 10.71 17.28 21.74
C SER A 189 10.66 18.05 23.05
N ALA A 190 9.68 17.72 23.87
CA ALA A 190 9.52 18.39 25.17
C ALA A 190 10.76 18.21 26.06
N PHE A 191 11.33 17.02 26.12
CA PHE A 191 12.55 16.76 26.88
C PHE A 191 13.70 17.67 26.41
N LEU A 192 13.90 17.78 25.09
CA LEU A 192 14.95 18.63 24.51
C LEU A 192 14.62 20.13 24.65
N ALA A 193 13.37 20.52 24.55
CA ALA A 193 12.92 21.90 24.79
C ALA A 193 13.12 22.33 26.23
N LEU A 194 13.06 21.39 27.18
CA LEU A 194 13.31 21.66 28.61
C LEU A 194 14.79 21.52 29.04
N SER A 195 15.63 20.87 28.22
CA SER A 195 17.03 20.60 28.55
C SER A 195 18.03 21.20 27.57
N LEU A 196 18.09 20.66 26.34
CA LEU A 196 19.09 21.05 25.33
C LEU A 196 18.83 22.48 24.81
N THR A 197 17.58 22.84 24.49
CA THR A 197 17.26 24.16 23.94
C THR A 197 17.63 25.28 24.89
N PRO A 198 17.29 25.26 26.20
CA PRO A 198 17.74 26.27 27.14
C PRO A 198 19.26 26.33 27.29
N ALA A 199 19.93 25.16 27.28
CA ALA A 199 21.39 25.12 27.36
C ALA A 199 22.05 25.80 26.15
N LEU A 200 21.53 25.54 24.95
CA LEU A 200 21.97 26.19 23.71
C LEU A 200 21.65 27.69 23.70
N CYS A 201 20.48 28.10 24.18
CA CYS A 201 20.14 29.52 24.32
C CYS A 201 21.14 30.25 25.23
N ALA A 202 21.42 29.70 26.41
CA ALA A 202 22.35 30.29 27.35
C ALA A 202 23.79 30.35 26.82
N ALA A 203 24.20 29.40 25.96
CA ALA A 203 25.55 29.31 25.41
C ALA A 203 25.76 30.13 24.13
N MET A 204 24.74 30.15 23.23
CA MET A 204 24.90 30.68 21.87
C MET A 204 24.31 32.07 21.67
N LEU A 205 23.24 32.44 22.41
CA LEU A 205 22.65 33.77 22.30
C LEU A 205 23.58 34.81 22.91
N LYS A 206 23.70 35.94 22.25
CA LYS A 206 24.44 37.10 22.75
C LYS A 206 23.48 38.24 22.89
N ALA A 207 23.64 39.04 23.96
CA ALA A 207 22.97 40.29 24.08
C ALA A 207 23.34 41.14 22.84
N SER A 208 22.41 41.30 21.94
CA SER A 208 22.56 42.24 20.86
C SER A 208 22.34 43.64 21.49
N SER A 209 23.31 44.51 21.35
CA SER A 209 23.09 45.94 21.64
C SER A 209 22.02 46.39 20.64
N VAL A 210 20.80 46.49 21.13
CA VAL A 210 19.63 46.79 20.29
C VAL A 210 19.60 48.27 20.03
N GLU A 211 20.34 48.73 19.04
CA GLU A 211 19.86 49.84 18.25
C GLU A 211 18.76 49.30 17.34
N HIS A 212 17.56 49.78 17.49
CA HIS A 212 16.43 49.63 16.56
C HIS A 212 16.80 50.29 15.23
N GLN A 213 17.81 49.79 14.53
CA GLN A 213 18.00 50.17 13.13
C GLN A 213 16.92 49.49 12.33
N GLU A 214 15.96 50.23 11.83
CA GLU A 214 15.01 49.75 10.83
C GLU A 214 15.78 49.09 9.72
N LYS A 215 15.71 47.73 9.69
CA LYS A 215 16.38 46.96 8.64
C LYS A 215 15.85 47.41 7.29
N LYS A 216 16.77 47.77 6.35
CA LYS A 216 16.45 48.20 4.99
C LYS A 216 16.36 46.99 4.05
N GLY A 217 15.74 47.14 2.89
CA GLY A 217 15.62 46.06 1.90
C GLY A 217 14.52 45.05 2.19
N PHE A 218 14.73 43.79 1.81
CA PHE A 218 13.76 42.72 1.93
C PHE A 218 13.25 42.54 3.37
N PHE A 219 14.13 42.46 4.34
CA PHE A 219 13.75 42.31 5.76
C PHE A 219 12.96 43.51 6.28
N GLY A 220 13.27 44.73 5.83
CA GLY A 220 12.49 45.90 6.18
C GLY A 220 11.07 45.86 5.59
N TRP A 221 10.93 45.40 4.35
CA TRP A 221 9.62 45.19 3.75
C TRP A 221 8.83 44.09 4.50
N PHE A 222 9.46 42.97 4.79
CA PHE A 222 8.87 41.88 5.53
C PHE A 222 8.37 42.30 6.90
N ASN A 223 9.20 42.96 7.70
CA ASN A 223 8.83 43.47 9.04
C ASN A 223 7.64 44.43 8.98
N ARG A 224 7.65 45.39 8.05
CA ARG A 224 6.49 46.31 7.86
C ARG A 224 5.22 45.57 7.49
N THR A 225 5.32 44.50 6.68
CA THR A 225 4.17 43.70 6.30
C THR A 225 3.63 42.92 7.48
N ILE A 226 4.50 42.28 8.28
CA ILE A 226 4.12 41.57 9.51
C ILE A 226 3.48 42.54 10.51
N HIS A 227 4.08 43.71 10.79
CA HIS A 227 3.48 44.70 11.71
C HIS A 227 2.09 45.15 11.25
N ARG A 228 1.91 45.45 9.96
CA ARG A 228 0.58 45.80 9.42
C ARG A 228 -0.43 44.66 9.57
N SER A 229 0.02 43.42 9.40
CA SER A 229 -0.83 42.23 9.57
C SER A 229 -1.20 42.05 11.05
N THR A 230 -0.25 42.23 11.96
CA THR A 230 -0.49 42.20 13.41
C THR A 230 -1.49 43.27 13.86
N ASP A 231 -1.33 44.50 13.37
CA ASP A 231 -2.27 45.57 13.68
C ASP A 231 -3.69 45.27 13.14
N ARG A 232 -3.78 44.78 11.91
CA ARG A 232 -5.06 44.38 11.32
C ARG A 232 -5.70 43.22 12.12
N TYR A 233 -4.92 42.22 12.50
CA TYR A 233 -5.36 41.11 13.34
C TYR A 233 -5.87 41.63 14.70
N GLY A 234 -5.10 42.45 15.39
CA GLY A 234 -5.49 43.06 16.66
C GLY A 234 -6.81 43.83 16.56
N ASN A 235 -6.98 44.63 15.48
CA ASN A 235 -8.22 45.33 15.22
C ASN A 235 -9.40 44.40 14.92
N ALA A 236 -9.18 43.31 14.15
CA ALA A 236 -10.18 42.28 13.88
C ALA A 236 -10.63 41.59 15.16
N VAL A 237 -9.68 41.11 15.98
CA VAL A 237 -9.96 40.47 17.28
C VAL A 237 -10.72 41.43 18.20
N SER A 238 -10.32 42.68 18.28
CA SER A 238 -11.04 43.71 19.04
C SER A 238 -12.48 43.91 18.54
N GLY A 239 -12.69 43.87 17.22
CA GLY A 239 -14.01 43.93 16.60
C GLY A 239 -14.89 42.69 16.94
N ILE A 240 -14.29 41.50 16.96
CA ILE A 240 -14.93 40.24 17.34
C ILE A 240 -15.39 40.31 18.80
N ILE A 241 -14.49 40.71 19.71
CA ILE A 241 -14.78 40.79 21.15
C ILE A 241 -15.90 41.82 21.43
N ARG A 242 -15.92 42.92 20.67
CA ARG A 242 -16.97 43.95 20.84
C ARG A 242 -18.36 43.50 20.36
N ARG A 243 -18.46 42.41 19.58
CA ARG A 243 -19.73 41.91 19.03
C ARG A 243 -19.88 40.39 19.25
N PRO A 244 -19.90 39.95 20.52
CA PRO A 244 -19.80 38.53 20.87
C PRO A 244 -20.93 37.66 20.27
N VAL A 245 -22.16 38.17 20.23
CA VAL A 245 -23.32 37.42 19.69
C VAL A 245 -23.17 37.14 18.19
N ARG A 246 -22.72 38.15 17.42
CA ARG A 246 -22.50 37.94 15.96
C ARG A 246 -21.35 36.99 15.70
N SER A 247 -20.30 37.09 16.50
CA SER A 247 -19.13 36.25 16.38
C SER A 247 -19.44 34.79 16.76
N LEU A 248 -20.24 34.60 17.82
CA LEU A 248 -20.73 33.29 18.21
C LEU A 248 -21.63 32.65 17.12
N PHE A 249 -22.53 33.48 16.54
CA PHE A 249 -23.39 33.01 15.44
C PHE A 249 -22.56 32.56 14.23
N LEU A 250 -21.55 33.34 13.84
CA LEU A 250 -20.65 32.95 12.75
C LEU A 250 -19.88 31.67 13.09
N TYR A 251 -19.40 31.53 14.32
CA TYR A 251 -18.71 30.32 14.79
C TYR A 251 -19.61 29.09 14.73
N VAL A 252 -20.86 29.19 15.19
CA VAL A 252 -21.86 28.11 15.09
C VAL A 252 -22.13 27.74 13.63
N LEU A 253 -22.24 28.74 12.73
CA LEU A 253 -22.42 28.51 11.31
C LEU A 253 -21.24 27.72 10.69
N ILE A 254 -20.01 28.09 11.07
CA ILE A 254 -18.79 27.38 10.61
C ILE A 254 -18.79 25.93 11.13
N ILE A 255 -19.12 25.70 12.40
CA ILE A 255 -19.22 24.35 12.97
C ILE A 255 -20.31 23.55 12.26
N ALA A 256 -21.48 24.14 12.01
CA ALA A 256 -22.57 23.46 11.31
C ALA A 256 -22.17 23.11 9.87
N GLY A 257 -21.48 24.03 9.17
CA GLY A 257 -20.94 23.79 7.84
C GLY A 257 -19.88 22.69 7.83
N ALA A 258 -18.95 22.70 8.77
CA ALA A 258 -17.95 21.65 8.94
C ALA A 258 -18.59 20.29 9.25
N GLY A 259 -19.59 20.28 10.13
CA GLY A 259 -20.37 19.08 10.46
C GLY A 259 -21.11 18.50 9.24
N TYR A 260 -21.73 19.37 8.44
CA TYR A 260 -22.39 18.97 7.19
C TYR A 260 -21.37 18.37 6.21
N LEU A 261 -20.24 19.02 5.98
CA LEU A 261 -19.17 18.49 5.11
C LEU A 261 -18.66 17.13 5.62
N TYR A 262 -18.45 17.00 6.93
CA TYR A 262 -18.01 15.74 7.54
C TYR A 262 -19.00 14.60 7.28
N LEU A 263 -20.30 14.86 7.36
CA LEU A 263 -21.35 13.85 7.12
C LEU A 263 -21.50 13.49 5.63
N THR A 264 -21.06 14.35 4.72
CA THR A 264 -21.15 14.12 3.26
C THR A 264 -19.87 13.54 2.65
N LEU A 265 -18.75 13.55 3.38
CA LEU A 265 -17.50 12.97 2.91
C LEU A 265 -17.60 11.45 2.80
N PRO A 266 -17.19 10.88 1.67
CA PRO A 266 -17.11 9.42 1.53
C PRO A 266 -16.07 8.87 2.51
N THR A 267 -16.44 7.80 3.21
CA THR A 267 -15.54 7.11 4.13
C THR A 267 -14.80 5.98 3.41
N SER A 268 -13.49 5.96 3.50
CA SER A 268 -12.63 4.88 3.02
C SER A 268 -11.63 4.51 4.11
N PHE A 269 -11.19 3.25 4.11
CA PHE A 269 -10.20 2.80 5.08
C PHE A 269 -8.79 3.31 4.76
N LEU A 270 -8.38 3.15 3.51
CA LEU A 270 -7.14 3.67 2.95
C LEU A 270 -7.44 4.28 1.57
N PRO A 271 -6.75 5.34 1.18
CA PRO A 271 -6.82 5.83 -0.18
C PRO A 271 -6.23 4.78 -1.14
N GLU A 272 -6.74 4.73 -2.35
CA GLU A 272 -6.13 3.94 -3.42
C GLU A 272 -4.77 4.54 -3.77
N GLU A 273 -3.73 3.71 -3.75
CA GLU A 273 -2.37 4.11 -4.04
C GLU A 273 -1.94 3.62 -5.43
N ASP A 274 -1.21 4.44 -6.14
CA ASP A 274 -0.50 4.04 -7.33
C ASP A 274 0.86 3.45 -6.95
N GLN A 275 0.92 2.12 -6.82
CA GLN A 275 2.12 1.39 -6.42
C GLN A 275 3.07 1.11 -7.61
N GLY A 276 2.77 1.63 -8.81
CA GLY A 276 3.56 1.38 -10.01
C GLY A 276 3.34 0.01 -10.63
N ASN A 277 2.33 -0.73 -10.18
CA ASN A 277 1.98 -2.03 -10.72
C ASN A 277 0.48 -2.31 -10.56
N PHE A 278 -0.04 -3.20 -11.38
CA PHE A 278 -1.40 -3.72 -11.26
C PHE A 278 -1.47 -5.16 -11.76
N MET A 279 -2.62 -5.81 -11.55
CA MET A 279 -2.87 -7.16 -12.04
C MET A 279 -4.03 -7.17 -13.01
N ALA A 280 -4.01 -8.10 -13.97
CA ALA A 280 -5.15 -8.39 -14.82
C ALA A 280 -5.44 -9.88 -14.83
N MET A 281 -6.69 -10.23 -14.58
CA MET A 281 -7.19 -11.60 -14.72
C MET A 281 -7.74 -11.77 -16.11
N VAL A 282 -7.39 -12.88 -16.76
CA VAL A 282 -7.88 -13.25 -18.08
C VAL A 282 -8.55 -14.60 -17.98
N ALA A 283 -9.79 -14.68 -18.44
CA ALA A 283 -10.55 -15.92 -18.47
C ALA A 283 -11.26 -16.07 -19.82
N LEU A 284 -11.04 -17.21 -20.44
CA LEU A 284 -11.73 -17.62 -21.67
C LEU A 284 -12.86 -18.60 -21.33
N PRO A 285 -13.76 -18.91 -22.28
CA PRO A 285 -14.79 -19.92 -22.09
C PRO A 285 -14.22 -21.24 -21.60
N ALA A 286 -14.98 -21.92 -20.77
CA ALA A 286 -14.60 -23.20 -20.23
C ALA A 286 -14.32 -24.23 -21.34
N GLY A 287 -13.23 -25.00 -21.23
CA GLY A 287 -12.78 -25.95 -22.24
C GLY A 287 -11.83 -25.36 -23.30
N THR A 288 -11.52 -24.08 -23.23
CA THR A 288 -10.50 -23.49 -24.12
C THR A 288 -9.13 -24.10 -23.83
N LEU A 289 -8.41 -24.44 -24.89
CA LEU A 289 -7.07 -24.99 -24.81
C LEU A 289 -6.07 -23.93 -24.37
N GLN A 290 -5.02 -24.38 -23.69
CA GLN A 290 -3.97 -23.46 -23.21
C GLN A 290 -3.26 -22.68 -24.33
N GLU A 291 -3.15 -23.26 -25.51
CA GLU A 291 -2.54 -22.62 -26.68
C GLU A 291 -3.36 -21.41 -27.15
N GLU A 292 -4.69 -21.57 -27.20
CA GLU A 292 -5.61 -20.47 -27.53
C GLU A 292 -5.61 -19.41 -26.42
N THR A 293 -5.62 -19.84 -25.15
CA THR A 293 -5.50 -18.91 -24.01
C THR A 293 -4.20 -18.12 -24.11
N SER A 294 -3.08 -18.75 -24.44
CA SER A 294 -1.79 -18.08 -24.61
C SER A 294 -1.79 -17.11 -25.79
N THR A 295 -2.50 -17.43 -26.88
CA THR A 295 -2.63 -16.56 -28.05
C THR A 295 -3.43 -15.30 -27.71
N ARG A 296 -4.56 -15.46 -27.03
CA ARG A 296 -5.39 -14.32 -26.58
C ARG A 296 -4.68 -13.47 -25.50
N LEU A 297 -3.92 -14.12 -24.65
CA LEU A 297 -3.14 -13.44 -23.63
C LEU A 297 -2.10 -12.50 -24.26
N ARG A 298 -1.45 -12.91 -25.35
CA ARG A 298 -0.51 -12.05 -26.09
C ARG A 298 -1.19 -10.79 -26.66
N GLU A 299 -2.46 -10.86 -27.06
CA GLU A 299 -3.19 -9.67 -27.51
C GLU A 299 -3.28 -8.60 -26.40
N VAL A 300 -3.47 -9.05 -25.14
CA VAL A 300 -3.50 -8.15 -23.97
C VAL A 300 -2.10 -7.61 -23.65
N GLU A 301 -1.08 -8.48 -23.68
CA GLU A 301 0.32 -8.09 -23.48
C GLU A 301 0.78 -7.07 -24.51
N ASP A 302 0.51 -7.33 -25.80
CA ASP A 302 0.89 -6.45 -26.91
C ASP A 302 0.20 -5.08 -26.79
N TYR A 303 -1.08 -5.06 -26.41
CA TYR A 303 -1.79 -3.81 -26.16
C TYR A 303 -1.13 -3.02 -25.03
N LEU A 304 -0.84 -3.66 -23.91
CA LEU A 304 -0.22 -3.03 -22.75
C LEU A 304 1.17 -2.47 -23.10
N MET A 305 2.00 -3.24 -23.76
CA MET A 305 3.36 -2.85 -24.08
C MET A 305 3.46 -1.76 -25.17
N GLN A 306 2.46 -1.66 -26.07
CA GLN A 306 2.50 -0.72 -27.18
C GLN A 306 1.74 0.58 -26.92
N HIS A 307 0.69 0.56 -26.10
CA HIS A 307 -0.25 1.66 -25.95
C HIS A 307 -0.25 2.30 -24.57
N GLU A 308 0.33 1.63 -23.57
CA GLU A 308 0.34 2.10 -22.18
C GLU A 308 1.79 2.32 -21.68
N PRO A 309 1.99 3.16 -20.67
CA PRO A 309 3.31 3.38 -20.08
C PRO A 309 3.73 2.21 -19.18
N VAL A 310 3.81 1.02 -19.78
CA VAL A 310 4.18 -0.24 -19.15
C VAL A 310 5.68 -0.48 -19.36
N GLU A 311 6.36 -0.94 -18.33
CA GLU A 311 7.76 -1.35 -18.40
C GLU A 311 7.87 -2.84 -18.72
N TYR A 312 7.02 -3.67 -18.10
CA TYR A 312 6.93 -5.10 -18.36
C TYR A 312 5.52 -5.63 -18.08
N ALA A 313 5.16 -6.70 -18.79
CA ALA A 313 4.00 -7.52 -18.51
C ALA A 313 4.46 -8.98 -18.37
N TYR A 314 4.12 -9.60 -17.24
CA TYR A 314 4.44 -11.00 -16.94
C TYR A 314 3.16 -11.78 -16.76
N SER A 315 2.98 -12.84 -17.55
CA SER A 315 1.78 -13.67 -17.50
C SER A 315 2.03 -15.07 -16.97
N VAL A 316 1.04 -15.57 -16.25
CA VAL A 316 0.99 -16.93 -15.73
C VAL A 316 -0.24 -17.62 -16.30
N GLY A 317 -0.06 -18.56 -17.23
CA GLY A 317 -1.13 -19.37 -17.78
C GLY A 317 -1.53 -20.51 -16.85
N GLY A 318 -2.81 -20.86 -16.84
CA GLY A 318 -3.35 -21.95 -16.03
C GLY A 318 -3.78 -21.55 -14.61
N PHE A 319 -3.57 -20.33 -14.20
CA PHE A 319 -3.86 -19.81 -12.87
C PHE A 319 -4.52 -18.42 -12.93
N SER A 320 -5.50 -18.21 -12.07
CA SER A 320 -6.11 -16.90 -11.78
C SER A 320 -6.67 -16.91 -10.37
N PHE A 321 -6.97 -15.78 -9.77
CA PHE A 321 -7.71 -15.71 -8.50
C PHE A 321 -9.13 -16.26 -8.60
N MET A 322 -9.67 -16.38 -9.81
CA MET A 322 -10.97 -16.99 -10.07
C MET A 322 -10.90 -18.52 -10.08
N GLY A 323 -9.69 -19.12 -10.14
CA GLY A 323 -9.48 -20.54 -10.14
C GLY A 323 -8.28 -20.99 -10.99
N THR A 324 -8.19 -22.29 -11.22
CA THR A 324 -7.15 -22.91 -12.06
C THR A 324 -7.80 -23.60 -13.25
N GLY A 325 -7.20 -23.48 -14.42
CA GLY A 325 -7.71 -24.11 -15.65
C GLY A 325 -6.95 -23.64 -16.88
N THR A 326 -6.95 -24.44 -17.94
CA THR A 326 -6.29 -24.12 -19.22
C THR A 326 -6.80 -22.85 -19.87
N ASN A 327 -8.01 -22.45 -19.52
CA ASN A 327 -8.69 -21.26 -20.01
C ASN A 327 -8.46 -20.00 -19.16
N MET A 328 -7.55 -20.06 -18.18
CA MET A 328 -7.29 -18.97 -17.25
C MET A 328 -5.85 -18.52 -17.32
N ALA A 329 -5.66 -17.23 -17.13
CA ALA A 329 -4.36 -16.64 -16.96
C ALA A 329 -4.42 -15.41 -16.06
N MET A 330 -3.27 -15.03 -15.53
CA MET A 330 -3.07 -13.85 -14.72
C MET A 330 -1.87 -13.08 -15.23
N LEU A 331 -2.02 -11.76 -15.38
CA LEU A 331 -0.93 -10.85 -15.72
C LEU A 331 -0.54 -10.04 -14.49
N PHE A 332 0.75 -9.87 -14.33
CA PHE A 332 1.37 -8.89 -13.44
C PHE A 332 2.02 -7.84 -14.31
N VAL A 333 1.58 -6.59 -14.17
CA VAL A 333 1.96 -5.49 -15.04
C VAL A 333 2.72 -4.47 -14.20
N GLY A 334 3.97 -4.21 -14.58
CA GLY A 334 4.79 -3.15 -14.01
C GLY A 334 4.75 -1.92 -14.91
N LEU A 335 4.43 -0.78 -14.32
CA LEU A 335 4.38 0.51 -14.98
C LEU A 335 5.75 1.19 -14.96
N LYS A 336 6.01 2.05 -15.91
CA LYS A 336 7.18 2.93 -15.91
C LYS A 336 7.21 3.79 -14.66
N ASN A 337 8.38 4.29 -14.32
CA ASN A 337 8.57 5.13 -13.15
C ASN A 337 7.61 6.34 -13.18
N TRP A 338 7.16 6.82 -12.01
CA TRP A 338 6.22 7.95 -11.91
C TRP A 338 6.73 9.21 -12.59
N ASP A 339 8.04 9.43 -12.62
CA ASP A 339 8.67 10.56 -13.32
C ASP A 339 8.54 10.49 -14.85
N GLU A 340 8.39 9.28 -15.39
CA GLU A 340 8.23 9.02 -16.84
C GLU A 340 6.77 8.97 -17.29
N ARG A 341 5.82 8.85 -16.34
CA ARG A 341 4.39 8.77 -16.59
C ARG A 341 3.60 9.81 -15.79
N SER A 342 4.03 11.05 -15.89
CA SER A 342 3.37 12.17 -15.20
C SER A 342 1.95 12.43 -15.73
N GLY A 343 1.07 12.91 -14.83
CA GLY A 343 -0.32 13.26 -15.13
C GLY A 343 -1.33 12.21 -14.68
N GLU A 344 -2.55 12.65 -14.39
CA GLU A 344 -3.65 11.79 -13.90
C GLU A 344 -4.02 10.69 -14.89
N ASP A 345 -3.95 10.97 -16.20
CA ASP A 345 -4.24 10.01 -17.26
C ASP A 345 -3.27 8.82 -17.31
N ASN A 346 -2.09 8.97 -16.72
CA ASN A 346 -1.06 7.93 -16.66
C ASN A 346 -0.95 7.27 -15.29
N SER A 347 -1.92 7.54 -14.40
CA SER A 347 -2.03 6.82 -13.13
C SER A 347 -2.39 5.34 -13.34
N ALA A 348 -2.01 4.48 -12.40
CA ALA A 348 -2.36 3.05 -12.46
C ALA A 348 -3.87 2.85 -12.63
N GLN A 349 -4.71 3.63 -11.94
CA GLN A 349 -6.16 3.53 -12.05
C GLN A 349 -6.66 3.93 -13.44
N ALA A 350 -6.16 5.02 -14.03
CA ALA A 350 -6.56 5.43 -15.37
C ALA A 350 -6.17 4.40 -16.45
N ILE A 351 -5.02 3.74 -16.29
CA ILE A 351 -4.58 2.65 -17.16
C ILE A 351 -5.50 1.44 -17.00
N ILE A 352 -5.81 1.04 -15.77
CA ILE A 352 -6.74 -0.04 -15.46
C ILE A 352 -8.11 0.21 -16.12
N ASP A 353 -8.63 1.42 -15.99
CA ASP A 353 -9.92 1.80 -16.59
C ASP A 353 -9.90 1.70 -18.12
N ARG A 354 -8.81 2.11 -18.77
CA ARG A 354 -8.64 1.97 -20.23
C ARG A 354 -8.55 0.51 -20.66
N VAL A 355 -7.81 -0.33 -19.92
CA VAL A 355 -7.71 -1.77 -20.19
C VAL A 355 -9.08 -2.43 -20.06
N ASN A 356 -9.80 -2.15 -18.98
CA ASN A 356 -11.15 -2.67 -18.75
C ASN A 356 -12.15 -2.18 -19.82
N ALA A 357 -12.07 -0.92 -20.24
CA ALA A 357 -12.90 -0.39 -21.31
C ALA A 357 -12.56 -1.04 -22.66
N ARG A 358 -11.27 -1.27 -22.96
CA ARG A 358 -10.81 -1.84 -24.23
C ARG A 358 -11.26 -3.29 -24.41
N PHE A 359 -11.19 -4.10 -23.35
CA PHE A 359 -11.47 -5.53 -23.40
C PHE A 359 -12.84 -5.91 -22.80
N GLY A 360 -13.53 -5.01 -22.11
CA GLY A 360 -14.82 -5.29 -21.43
C GLY A 360 -15.97 -5.64 -22.37
N GLY A 361 -15.85 -5.36 -23.68
CA GLY A 361 -16.84 -5.74 -24.71
C GLY A 361 -16.56 -7.08 -25.40
N ASP A 362 -15.46 -7.74 -25.13
CA ASP A 362 -15.11 -9.02 -25.76
C ASP A 362 -15.96 -10.14 -25.16
N ARG A 363 -16.68 -10.85 -26.02
CA ARG A 363 -17.53 -11.99 -25.62
C ARG A 363 -16.75 -13.30 -25.50
N GLN A 364 -15.56 -13.36 -26.06
CA GLN A 364 -14.73 -14.57 -26.10
C GLN A 364 -13.66 -14.58 -25.00
N MET A 365 -13.38 -13.41 -24.41
CA MET A 365 -12.36 -13.26 -23.40
C MET A 365 -12.82 -12.24 -22.36
N MET A 366 -12.84 -12.63 -21.11
CA MET A 366 -13.01 -11.70 -19.99
C MET A 366 -11.65 -11.23 -19.52
N VAL A 367 -11.40 -9.94 -19.57
CA VAL A 367 -10.22 -9.30 -18.97
C VAL A 367 -10.70 -8.38 -17.86
N MET A 368 -10.14 -8.57 -16.68
CA MET A 368 -10.41 -7.72 -15.52
C MET A 368 -9.09 -7.25 -14.93
N ALA A 369 -8.75 -6.01 -15.23
CA ALA A 369 -7.62 -5.34 -14.61
C ALA A 369 -8.05 -4.69 -13.28
N LEU A 370 -7.22 -4.83 -12.24
CA LEU A 370 -7.48 -4.27 -10.90
C LEU A 370 -6.18 -3.81 -10.26
N ASN A 371 -6.31 -2.74 -9.48
CA ASN A 371 -5.22 -2.27 -8.66
C ASN A 371 -4.92 -3.26 -7.54
N MET A 372 -3.66 -3.31 -7.13
CA MET A 372 -3.28 -4.12 -5.98
C MET A 372 -3.73 -3.42 -4.68
N PRO A 373 -4.26 -4.16 -3.71
CA PRO A 373 -4.62 -3.56 -2.44
C PRO A 373 -3.35 -3.05 -1.74
N SER A 374 -3.45 -1.89 -1.11
CA SER A 374 -2.33 -1.30 -0.35
C SER A 374 -1.84 -2.22 0.79
N LEU A 375 -2.71 -3.11 1.27
CA LEU A 375 -2.43 -4.12 2.29
C LEU A 375 -3.01 -5.48 1.83
N PRO A 376 -2.18 -6.39 1.31
CA PRO A 376 -2.65 -7.69 0.79
C PRO A 376 -3.41 -8.54 1.83
N GLU A 377 -3.12 -8.38 3.12
CA GLU A 377 -3.76 -9.13 4.21
C GLU A 377 -5.20 -8.69 4.51
N LEU A 378 -5.61 -7.52 4.03
CA LEU A 378 -6.96 -6.97 4.26
C LEU A 378 -7.95 -7.26 3.13
N GLY A 379 -7.53 -7.98 2.11
CA GLY A 379 -8.35 -8.38 0.98
C GLY A 379 -7.65 -8.20 -0.36
N SER A 380 -8.13 -8.89 -1.37
CA SER A 380 -7.59 -8.82 -2.74
C SER A 380 -8.24 -7.73 -3.60
N THR A 381 -9.40 -7.22 -3.16
CA THR A 381 -10.16 -6.18 -3.87
C THR A 381 -10.89 -5.28 -2.87
N SER A 382 -11.12 -4.03 -3.25
CA SER A 382 -12.04 -3.13 -2.54
C SER A 382 -13.49 -3.55 -2.79
N GLY A 383 -14.40 -3.30 -1.84
CA GLY A 383 -15.80 -3.60 -1.99
C GLY A 383 -16.32 -4.62 -0.97
N PHE A 384 -17.22 -5.51 -1.40
CA PHE A 384 -17.80 -6.53 -0.54
C PHE A 384 -17.66 -7.94 -1.13
N ASP A 385 -17.49 -8.93 -0.28
CA ASP A 385 -17.57 -10.37 -0.61
C ASP A 385 -18.88 -10.92 -0.07
N PHE A 386 -19.77 -11.32 -1.00
CA PHE A 386 -21.08 -11.86 -0.67
C PHE A 386 -21.13 -13.35 -1.02
N ARG A 387 -21.55 -14.18 -0.05
CA ARG A 387 -21.66 -15.62 -0.22
C ARG A 387 -23.11 -16.09 -0.18
N LEU A 388 -23.63 -16.51 -1.34
CA LEU A 388 -24.95 -17.12 -1.46
C LEU A 388 -24.85 -18.61 -1.07
N GLN A 389 -25.69 -19.06 -0.12
CA GLN A 389 -25.72 -20.42 0.36
C GLN A 389 -27.12 -21.02 0.23
N ASP A 390 -27.23 -22.22 -0.32
CA ASP A 390 -28.46 -23.04 -0.30
C ASP A 390 -28.58 -23.78 1.04
N LYS A 391 -29.26 -23.17 1.99
CA LYS A 391 -29.57 -23.79 3.31
C LYS A 391 -30.81 -24.69 3.26
N GLY A 392 -31.65 -24.52 2.23
CA GLY A 392 -32.91 -25.22 2.08
C GLY A 392 -32.82 -26.54 1.31
N GLY A 393 -31.64 -26.83 0.71
CA GLY A 393 -31.48 -28.01 -0.12
C GLY A 393 -32.28 -27.99 -1.41
N LEU A 394 -32.50 -26.79 -1.97
CA LEU A 394 -33.27 -26.56 -3.20
C LEU A 394 -32.52 -27.05 -4.45
N GLY A 395 -31.23 -27.28 -4.31
CA GLY A 395 -30.35 -27.79 -5.35
C GLY A 395 -29.67 -26.71 -6.18
N TYR A 396 -28.62 -27.16 -6.88
CA TYR A 396 -27.69 -26.28 -7.59
C TYR A 396 -28.37 -25.40 -8.65
N ALA A 397 -29.31 -25.92 -9.44
CA ALA A 397 -30.03 -25.14 -10.47
C ALA A 397 -30.74 -23.91 -9.89
N ARG A 398 -31.41 -24.09 -8.74
CA ARG A 398 -32.10 -22.98 -8.06
C ARG A 398 -31.12 -21.97 -7.46
N MET A 399 -29.99 -22.42 -7.00
CA MET A 399 -28.93 -21.53 -6.50
C MET A 399 -28.34 -20.69 -7.65
N VAL A 400 -28.17 -21.27 -8.84
CA VAL A 400 -27.69 -20.53 -10.03
C VAL A 400 -28.72 -19.51 -10.47
N GLU A 401 -30.01 -19.85 -10.53
CA GLU A 401 -31.10 -18.88 -10.85
C GLU A 401 -31.08 -17.69 -9.85
N ALA A 402 -30.98 -17.98 -8.56
CA ALA A 402 -30.94 -16.94 -7.53
C ALA A 402 -29.66 -16.07 -7.63
N ARG A 403 -28.52 -16.67 -7.95
CA ARG A 403 -27.27 -15.94 -8.22
C ARG A 403 -27.43 -14.98 -9.39
N ASP A 404 -27.98 -15.46 -10.51
CA ASP A 404 -28.10 -14.66 -11.73
C ASP A 404 -29.10 -13.52 -11.55
N GLU A 405 -30.21 -13.75 -10.82
CA GLU A 405 -31.13 -12.69 -10.43
C GLU A 405 -30.50 -11.67 -9.49
N LEU A 406 -29.70 -12.12 -8.52
CA LEU A 406 -28.96 -11.24 -7.60
C LEU A 406 -27.98 -10.35 -8.38
N LEU A 407 -27.20 -10.93 -9.27
CA LEU A 407 -26.24 -10.20 -10.12
C LEU A 407 -26.94 -9.18 -11.02
N ALA A 408 -28.04 -9.57 -11.64
CA ALA A 408 -28.81 -8.66 -12.48
C ALA A 408 -29.35 -7.46 -11.70
N ARG A 409 -29.91 -7.68 -10.51
CA ARG A 409 -30.39 -6.60 -9.63
C ARG A 409 -29.26 -5.73 -9.12
N ALA A 410 -28.15 -6.33 -8.67
CA ALA A 410 -27.00 -5.60 -8.15
C ALA A 410 -26.35 -4.70 -9.21
N ASN A 411 -26.20 -5.18 -10.45
CA ASN A 411 -25.64 -4.38 -11.53
C ASN A 411 -26.62 -3.32 -12.09
N ALA A 412 -27.90 -3.41 -11.75
CA ALA A 412 -28.91 -2.37 -12.07
C ALA A 412 -28.99 -1.28 -10.97
N ASP A 413 -28.41 -1.48 -9.80
CA ASP A 413 -28.42 -0.51 -8.70
C ASP A 413 -27.36 0.58 -8.96
N PRO A 414 -27.76 1.87 -8.98
CA PRO A 414 -26.82 2.97 -9.24
C PRO A 414 -25.75 3.16 -8.13
N ASN A 415 -25.93 2.57 -6.96
CA ASN A 415 -24.98 2.64 -5.85
C ASN A 415 -23.93 1.51 -5.90
N LEU A 416 -24.08 0.54 -6.80
CA LEU A 416 -23.17 -0.58 -6.95
C LEU A 416 -22.53 -0.55 -8.33
N THR A 417 -21.25 -0.89 -8.38
CA THR A 417 -20.50 -0.99 -9.62
C THR A 417 -19.60 -2.22 -9.60
N GLY A 418 -19.44 -2.88 -10.76
CA GLY A 418 -18.50 -3.99 -10.91
C GLY A 418 -18.88 -5.25 -10.11
N VAL A 419 -20.18 -5.51 -9.89
CA VAL A 419 -20.60 -6.73 -9.17
C VAL A 419 -20.52 -7.93 -10.11
N TYR A 420 -19.71 -8.90 -9.76
CA TYR A 420 -19.47 -10.10 -10.56
C TYR A 420 -19.41 -11.37 -9.72
N PHE A 421 -19.59 -12.51 -10.38
CA PHE A 421 -19.42 -13.82 -9.78
C PHE A 421 -17.93 -14.22 -9.84
N SER A 422 -17.30 -14.42 -8.68
CA SER A 422 -15.88 -14.77 -8.58
C SER A 422 -15.58 -16.26 -8.76
N GLY A 423 -16.59 -17.10 -9.07
CA GLY A 423 -16.43 -18.52 -9.33
C GLY A 423 -16.22 -18.83 -10.81
N GLN A 424 -15.92 -20.10 -11.08
CA GLN A 424 -15.83 -20.60 -12.45
C GLN A 424 -17.23 -20.85 -13.01
N ALA A 425 -17.40 -20.60 -14.31
CA ALA A 425 -18.60 -21.02 -15.04
C ALA A 425 -18.71 -22.55 -15.07
N ASP A 426 -19.94 -23.04 -15.16
CA ASP A 426 -20.20 -24.47 -15.32
C ASP A 426 -19.54 -24.99 -16.60
N THR A 427 -18.86 -26.11 -16.45
CA THR A 427 -18.23 -26.79 -17.57
C THR A 427 -18.98 -28.07 -17.91
N PRO A 428 -19.20 -28.38 -19.21
CA PRO A 428 -19.70 -29.67 -19.60
C PRO A 428 -18.79 -30.79 -19.06
N ARG A 429 -19.38 -31.79 -18.43
CA ARG A 429 -18.66 -32.95 -17.92
C ARG A 429 -19.18 -34.21 -18.59
N LEU A 430 -18.29 -35.10 -18.96
CA LEU A 430 -18.65 -36.43 -19.38
C LEU A 430 -18.82 -37.33 -18.14
N HIS A 431 -19.99 -37.94 -18.02
CA HIS A 431 -20.25 -38.93 -16.99
C HIS A 431 -19.99 -40.32 -17.58
N VAL A 432 -18.95 -40.97 -17.10
CA VAL A 432 -18.61 -42.35 -17.51
C VAL A 432 -19.26 -43.34 -16.53
N SER A 433 -20.19 -44.13 -17.04
CA SER A 433 -20.83 -45.19 -16.27
C SER A 433 -20.19 -46.55 -16.61
N ILE A 434 -19.65 -47.21 -15.59
CA ILE A 434 -19.02 -48.52 -15.76
C ILE A 434 -20.05 -49.59 -15.45
N ASP A 435 -20.31 -50.50 -16.43
CA ASP A 435 -21.09 -51.72 -16.22
C ASP A 435 -20.28 -52.74 -15.38
N ARG A 436 -20.56 -52.70 -14.08
CA ARG A 436 -19.82 -53.52 -13.11
C ARG A 436 -20.07 -55.00 -13.25
N GLU A 437 -21.28 -55.43 -13.64
CA GLU A 437 -21.64 -56.85 -13.83
C GLU A 437 -20.93 -57.40 -15.06
N LYS A 438 -20.90 -56.67 -16.15
CA LYS A 438 -20.17 -57.00 -17.36
C LYS A 438 -18.67 -57.08 -17.10
N ALA A 439 -18.10 -56.11 -16.44
CA ALA A 439 -16.66 -56.08 -16.07
C ALA A 439 -16.30 -57.28 -15.24
N PHE A 440 -17.09 -57.66 -14.23
CA PHE A 440 -16.87 -58.81 -13.40
C PHE A 440 -16.99 -60.12 -14.19
N SER A 441 -18.00 -60.24 -15.06
CA SER A 441 -18.17 -61.45 -15.90
C SER A 441 -17.03 -61.68 -16.89
N MET A 442 -16.34 -60.60 -17.29
CA MET A 442 -15.17 -60.62 -18.19
C MET A 442 -13.83 -60.74 -17.45
N GLY A 443 -13.85 -60.85 -16.12
CA GLY A 443 -12.67 -60.92 -15.27
C GLY A 443 -11.87 -59.60 -15.25
N VAL A 444 -12.50 -58.45 -15.46
CA VAL A 444 -11.84 -57.14 -15.45
C VAL A 444 -12.04 -56.47 -14.09
N PRO A 445 -10.99 -56.24 -13.31
CA PRO A 445 -11.11 -55.48 -12.07
C PRO A 445 -11.54 -54.02 -12.36
N ILE A 446 -12.50 -53.50 -11.59
CA ILE A 446 -12.97 -52.10 -11.72
C ILE A 446 -11.83 -51.12 -11.49
N THR A 447 -10.89 -51.48 -10.61
CA THR A 447 -9.69 -50.66 -10.35
C THR A 447 -8.82 -50.53 -11.59
N GLU A 448 -8.73 -51.55 -12.45
CA GLU A 448 -7.97 -51.51 -13.69
C GLU A 448 -8.61 -50.55 -14.70
N ILE A 449 -9.94 -50.57 -14.82
CA ILE A 449 -10.70 -49.64 -15.66
C ILE A 449 -10.49 -48.20 -15.16
N SER A 450 -10.66 -47.99 -13.85
CA SER A 450 -10.49 -46.67 -13.24
C SER A 450 -9.06 -46.13 -13.39
N ASN A 451 -8.05 -46.97 -13.20
CA ASN A 451 -6.66 -46.59 -13.36
C ASN A 451 -6.32 -46.29 -14.82
N SER A 452 -6.81 -47.09 -15.77
CA SER A 452 -6.60 -46.84 -17.19
C SER A 452 -7.21 -45.51 -17.62
N LEU A 453 -8.45 -45.21 -17.23
CA LEU A 453 -9.09 -43.93 -17.49
C LEU A 453 -8.33 -42.78 -16.82
N ALA A 454 -7.92 -42.94 -15.58
CA ALA A 454 -7.18 -41.90 -14.85
C ALA A 454 -5.81 -41.62 -15.51
N VAL A 455 -5.08 -42.65 -15.92
CA VAL A 455 -3.79 -42.47 -16.59
C VAL A 455 -3.96 -41.87 -17.98
N MET A 456 -4.89 -42.35 -18.77
CA MET A 456 -5.04 -41.93 -20.18
C MET A 456 -5.60 -40.51 -20.30
N PHE A 457 -6.60 -40.14 -19.51
CA PHE A 457 -7.27 -38.83 -19.59
C PHE A 457 -6.78 -37.85 -18.53
N GLY A 458 -6.43 -38.32 -17.31
CA GLY A 458 -6.00 -37.47 -16.20
C GLY A 458 -4.50 -37.29 -16.05
N SER A 459 -3.70 -38.12 -16.77
CA SER A 459 -2.27 -38.28 -16.61
C SER A 459 -1.85 -38.92 -15.27
N SER A 460 -0.72 -39.65 -15.28
CA SER A 460 -0.13 -40.22 -14.09
C SER A 460 1.34 -39.84 -13.97
N TYR A 461 1.70 -39.36 -12.81
CA TYR A 461 3.09 -39.17 -12.42
C TYR A 461 3.69 -40.53 -12.04
N VAL A 462 4.76 -40.90 -12.72
CA VAL A 462 5.38 -42.24 -12.56
C VAL A 462 6.67 -42.15 -11.74
N GLY A 463 7.40 -41.03 -11.84
CA GLY A 463 8.66 -40.87 -11.13
C GLY A 463 9.45 -39.66 -11.67
N ASP A 464 10.65 -39.52 -11.14
CA ASP A 464 11.58 -38.45 -11.55
C ASP A 464 12.84 -39.03 -12.18
N PHE A 465 13.49 -38.28 -13.04
CA PHE A 465 14.82 -38.59 -13.55
C PHE A 465 15.68 -37.31 -13.63
N MET A 466 16.97 -37.51 -13.57
CA MET A 466 17.94 -36.43 -13.73
C MET A 466 18.29 -36.26 -15.21
N HIS A 467 18.10 -35.02 -15.70
CA HIS A 467 18.51 -34.63 -17.05
C HIS A 467 19.12 -33.23 -16.97
N ASP A 468 20.35 -33.08 -17.47
CA ASP A 468 21.12 -31.80 -17.43
C ASP A 468 21.12 -31.11 -16.02
N SER A 469 21.41 -31.91 -15.00
CA SER A 469 21.41 -31.49 -13.59
C SER A 469 20.07 -30.99 -13.04
N GLN A 470 18.97 -31.24 -13.75
CA GLN A 470 17.62 -30.92 -13.34
C GLN A 470 16.83 -32.19 -13.06
N VAL A 471 16.01 -32.15 -12.00
CA VAL A 471 15.03 -33.21 -11.74
C VAL A 471 13.83 -33.00 -12.67
N ARG A 472 13.56 -33.95 -13.55
CA ARG A 472 12.46 -33.95 -14.49
C ARG A 472 11.44 -34.99 -14.12
N ARG A 473 10.15 -34.64 -14.16
CA ARG A 473 9.04 -35.54 -13.88
C ARG A 473 8.70 -36.40 -15.10
N ILE A 474 8.45 -37.68 -14.88
CA ILE A 474 7.91 -38.61 -15.88
C ILE A 474 6.39 -38.61 -15.71
N ILE A 475 5.68 -38.17 -16.72
CA ILE A 475 4.22 -38.14 -16.76
C ILE A 475 3.77 -39.01 -17.94
N VAL A 476 2.88 -39.97 -17.68
CA VAL A 476 2.27 -40.83 -18.70
C VAL A 476 0.82 -40.44 -18.91
N GLN A 477 0.44 -40.26 -20.17
CA GLN A 477 -0.93 -39.93 -20.59
C GLN A 477 -1.17 -40.40 -22.04
N ALA A 478 -2.43 -40.44 -22.46
CA ALA A 478 -2.75 -40.68 -23.87
C ALA A 478 -2.24 -39.52 -24.75
N ASP A 479 -1.89 -39.82 -26.01
CA ASP A 479 -1.61 -38.76 -26.99
C ASP A 479 -2.84 -37.85 -27.17
N GLY A 480 -2.57 -36.56 -27.45
CA GLY A 480 -3.62 -35.55 -27.59
C GLY A 480 -4.73 -35.96 -28.58
N LYS A 481 -4.36 -36.65 -29.67
CA LYS A 481 -5.31 -37.13 -30.68
C LYS A 481 -6.26 -38.21 -30.17
N SER A 482 -5.86 -38.98 -29.15
CA SER A 482 -6.62 -40.08 -28.57
C SER A 482 -7.44 -39.69 -27.34
N ARG A 483 -7.65 -38.38 -27.12
CA ARG A 483 -8.44 -37.85 -25.99
C ARG A 483 -9.15 -36.54 -26.35
N LEU A 484 -9.50 -36.34 -27.62
CA LEU A 484 -10.19 -35.14 -28.09
C LEU A 484 -11.70 -35.24 -27.86
N ASN A 485 -12.28 -36.44 -27.99
CA ASN A 485 -13.71 -36.66 -27.93
C ASN A 485 -14.08 -37.67 -26.85
N GLY A 486 -15.32 -37.60 -26.35
CA GLY A 486 -15.80 -38.58 -25.38
C GLY A 486 -15.82 -40.00 -25.91
N ASN A 487 -15.94 -40.19 -27.21
CA ASN A 487 -15.92 -41.50 -27.86
C ASN A 487 -14.53 -42.15 -27.87
N ASP A 488 -13.45 -41.37 -27.69
CA ASP A 488 -12.09 -41.94 -27.64
C ASP A 488 -11.89 -42.89 -26.43
N ILE A 489 -12.85 -42.88 -25.49
CA ILE A 489 -12.89 -43.84 -24.38
C ILE A 489 -13.11 -45.28 -24.91
N GLU A 490 -13.88 -45.46 -26.00
CA GLU A 490 -14.19 -46.77 -26.58
C GLU A 490 -12.97 -47.45 -27.22
N ASP A 491 -11.93 -46.67 -27.57
CA ASP A 491 -10.68 -47.17 -28.12
C ASP A 491 -9.71 -47.64 -27.04
N LEU A 492 -10.01 -47.43 -25.77
CA LEU A 492 -9.16 -47.89 -24.67
C LEU A 492 -9.32 -49.39 -24.40
N HIS A 493 -8.21 -50.02 -24.14
CA HIS A 493 -8.16 -51.43 -23.79
C HIS A 493 -7.68 -51.60 -22.35
N VAL A 494 -8.38 -52.47 -21.62
CA VAL A 494 -8.05 -52.83 -20.24
C VAL A 494 -7.64 -54.29 -20.16
N ARG A 495 -6.83 -54.63 -19.17
CA ARG A 495 -6.33 -55.98 -18.99
C ARG A 495 -7.21 -56.73 -17.99
N ASN A 496 -7.63 -57.95 -18.36
CA ASN A 496 -8.34 -58.85 -17.43
C ASN A 496 -7.36 -59.64 -16.54
N ASP A 497 -7.92 -60.42 -15.60
CA ASP A 497 -7.18 -61.27 -14.65
C ASP A 497 -6.32 -62.35 -15.34
N GLN A 498 -6.64 -62.70 -16.59
CA GLN A 498 -5.86 -63.62 -17.41
C GLN A 498 -4.78 -62.93 -18.27
N GLY A 499 -4.61 -61.63 -18.14
CA GLY A 499 -3.67 -60.84 -18.91
C GLY A 499 -4.10 -60.50 -20.34
N LYS A 500 -5.35 -60.80 -20.74
CA LYS A 500 -5.89 -60.49 -22.06
C LYS A 500 -6.38 -59.05 -22.10
N LEU A 501 -6.06 -58.31 -23.17
CA LEU A 501 -6.59 -57.00 -23.45
C LEU A 501 -8.03 -57.07 -23.97
N LEU A 502 -8.93 -56.34 -23.35
CA LEU A 502 -10.34 -56.21 -23.72
C LEU A 502 -10.67 -54.74 -23.98
N PRO A 503 -11.51 -54.41 -24.96
CA PRO A 503 -11.97 -53.05 -25.23
C PRO A 503 -12.93 -52.53 -24.15
#